data_34892027643ad902a92134b26073931b
#
_entry.id   34892027643ad902a92134b26073931b
#
_cell.length_a   1.000
_cell.length_b   1.000
_cell.length_c   1.000
_cell.angle_alpha   90.00
_cell.angle_beta   90.00
_cell.angle_gamma   90.00
#
_symmetry.space_group_name_H-M   'P 1'
#
loop_
_entity.id
_entity.type
_entity.pdbx_description
1 polymer ?
#
loop_
_entity_poly.entity_id
_entity_poly.type
_entity_poly.pdbx_seq_one_letter_code
_entity_poly.pdbx_strand_id
1 'polypeptide(L)'
;MSGLKIYMDNDINLDLIKSKKIAVIGFGSQGYGQSLNLKDSGCDVILGLRQGGASDTKAKDYGLTTMSIPDAVKQADIIQILIPDEIQAQVYKEQIEPNLRAGQYLMFSHGFNIHYGFIKPPKDVNVIMVAPKAPGHTVRSEYKDGRGVPSLVAVYQDCSGESKELALSYAAAIGSGRTGIIETTFKEETETDLFGEQAVLCGGCSALIKTAFETLVEAGYSPYMAYFEVCHELKLIVDLIYQGGIEDMHYSISNNAEYGDLTRGEKLINKEVKAEMKKVLADIQSGKYAQEFMDEMASGGKRFSELRAASKGHLIEKIGSEIRSSFKWNRDNRLIDKSKN
;
A
#
# COMPACT_ATOMS: atom_id res chain seq x y z
N MET A 1 13.87 15.60 -20.63
CA MET A 1 13.51 14.80 -19.46
C MET A 1 14.74 14.01 -19.07
N SER A 2 15.30 14.17 -17.87
CA SER A 2 16.31 13.25 -17.35
C SER A 2 15.64 11.88 -17.30
N GLY A 3 16.26 10.85 -17.90
CA GLY A 3 15.69 9.51 -17.93
C GLY A 3 15.42 9.01 -16.50
N LEU A 4 14.30 8.32 -16.32
CA LEU A 4 13.95 7.67 -15.05
C LEU A 4 15.09 6.71 -14.67
N LYS A 5 15.69 6.91 -13.49
CA LYS A 5 16.71 6.00 -12.97
C LYS A 5 16.02 4.90 -12.17
N ILE A 6 16.18 3.67 -12.61
CA ILE A 6 15.70 2.47 -11.93
C ILE A 6 16.92 1.74 -11.37
N TYR A 7 16.91 1.47 -10.06
CA TYR A 7 17.95 0.69 -9.40
C TYR A 7 17.52 -0.77 -9.32
N MET A 8 18.45 -1.66 -9.66
CA MET A 8 18.27 -3.12 -9.61
C MET A 8 19.22 -3.73 -8.57
N ASP A 9 19.03 -4.99 -8.21
CA ASP A 9 19.86 -5.69 -7.20
C ASP A 9 21.38 -5.51 -7.44
N ASN A 10 21.81 -5.51 -8.70
CA ASN A 10 23.24 -5.34 -9.05
C ASN A 10 23.78 -3.93 -8.78
N ASP A 11 22.93 -2.94 -8.58
CA ASP A 11 23.31 -1.56 -8.29
C ASP A 11 23.40 -1.29 -6.79
N ILE A 12 23.10 -2.28 -5.94
CA ILE A 12 22.78 -2.07 -4.53
C ILE A 12 23.68 -2.93 -3.64
N ASN A 13 24.24 -2.33 -2.59
CA ASN A 13 24.99 -3.03 -1.56
C ASN A 13 24.03 -3.51 -0.45
N LEU A 14 23.71 -4.81 -0.43
CA LEU A 14 22.88 -5.44 0.60
C LEU A 14 23.55 -5.54 1.99
N ASP A 15 24.86 -5.43 2.08
CA ASP A 15 25.54 -5.54 3.37
C ASP A 15 25.27 -4.33 4.27
N LEU A 16 24.89 -3.19 3.69
CA LEU A 16 24.48 -2.01 4.46
C LEU A 16 23.32 -2.32 5.39
N ILE A 17 22.23 -2.90 4.87
CA ILE A 17 21.04 -3.20 5.67
C ILE A 17 21.29 -4.39 6.61
N LYS A 18 22.09 -5.38 6.20
CA LYS A 18 22.41 -6.54 7.03
C LYS A 18 23.27 -6.18 8.24
N SER A 19 24.03 -5.09 8.17
CA SER A 19 24.83 -4.59 9.30
C SER A 19 24.01 -3.86 10.35
N LYS A 20 22.71 -3.60 10.10
CA LYS A 20 21.82 -2.81 10.95
C LYS A 20 20.81 -3.70 11.66
N LYS A 21 20.47 -3.34 12.89
CA LYS A 21 19.32 -3.91 13.60
C LYS A 21 18.06 -3.13 13.25
N ILE A 22 17.04 -3.82 12.79
CA ILE A 22 15.79 -3.24 12.29
C ILE A 22 14.65 -3.54 13.27
N ALA A 23 14.05 -2.50 13.85
CA ALA A 23 12.79 -2.62 14.57
C ALA A 23 11.62 -2.31 13.62
N VAL A 24 10.76 -3.28 13.38
CA VAL A 24 9.50 -3.04 12.67
C VAL A 24 8.39 -2.83 13.68
N ILE A 25 7.75 -1.67 13.63
CA ILE A 25 6.64 -1.30 14.51
C ILE A 25 5.33 -1.63 13.81
N GLY A 26 4.66 -2.68 14.30
CA GLY A 26 3.43 -3.20 13.68
C GLY A 26 3.64 -4.51 12.90
N PHE A 27 2.61 -5.36 12.90
CA PHE A 27 2.62 -6.65 12.20
C PHE A 27 1.30 -6.89 11.47
N GLY A 28 0.78 -5.82 10.83
CA GLY A 28 -0.30 -5.88 9.84
C GLY A 28 0.20 -6.42 8.50
N SER A 29 -0.52 -6.12 7.41
CA SER A 29 -0.19 -6.63 6.06
C SER A 29 1.26 -6.30 5.64
N GLN A 30 1.65 -5.03 5.71
CA GLN A 30 3.01 -4.60 5.36
C GLN A 30 4.05 -5.11 6.38
N GLY A 31 3.78 -4.99 7.68
CA GLY A 31 4.69 -5.47 8.72
C GLY A 31 4.98 -6.96 8.60
N TYR A 32 3.98 -7.76 8.31
CA TYR A 32 4.12 -9.20 8.02
C TYR A 32 5.02 -9.45 6.79
N GLY A 33 4.68 -8.83 5.66
CA GLY A 33 5.40 -9.07 4.40
C GLY A 33 6.85 -8.62 4.48
N GLN A 34 7.09 -7.40 4.92
CA GLN A 34 8.43 -6.82 4.96
C GLN A 34 9.32 -7.51 6.02
N SER A 35 8.81 -7.77 7.24
CA SER A 35 9.62 -8.41 8.28
C SER A 35 10.09 -9.80 7.90
N LEU A 36 9.23 -10.59 7.25
CA LEU A 36 9.62 -11.93 6.82
C LEU A 36 10.57 -11.89 5.62
N ASN A 37 10.43 -10.96 4.69
CA ASN A 37 11.36 -10.81 3.58
C ASN A 37 12.76 -10.37 4.07
N LEU A 38 12.82 -9.41 5.00
CA LEU A 38 14.05 -9.00 5.65
C LEU A 38 14.74 -10.16 6.37
N LYS A 39 13.98 -10.94 7.15
CA LYS A 39 14.49 -12.13 7.84
C LYS A 39 15.05 -13.14 6.85
N ASP A 40 14.32 -13.46 5.78
CA ASP A 40 14.77 -14.41 4.75
C ASP A 40 15.97 -13.88 3.96
N SER A 41 16.16 -12.56 3.89
CA SER A 41 17.35 -11.91 3.31
C SER A 41 18.55 -11.85 4.26
N GLY A 42 18.42 -12.36 5.50
CA GLY A 42 19.48 -12.41 6.48
C GLY A 42 19.70 -11.13 7.29
N CYS A 43 18.68 -10.28 7.41
CA CYS A 43 18.72 -9.07 8.25
C CYS A 43 18.36 -9.39 9.71
N ASP A 44 18.92 -8.61 10.65
CA ASP A 44 18.57 -8.67 12.09
C ASP A 44 17.27 -7.88 12.34
N VAL A 45 16.17 -8.60 12.50
CA VAL A 45 14.81 -8.01 12.61
C VAL A 45 14.20 -8.31 13.96
N ILE A 46 13.75 -7.28 14.65
CA ILE A 46 12.92 -7.34 15.85
C ILE A 46 11.58 -6.63 15.61
N LEU A 47 10.55 -7.04 16.33
CA LEU A 47 9.21 -6.40 16.21
C LEU A 47 8.89 -5.64 17.49
N GLY A 48 8.53 -4.36 17.35
CA GLY A 48 7.95 -3.55 18.40
C GLY A 48 6.43 -3.68 18.37
N LEU A 49 5.85 -4.41 19.35
CA LEU A 49 4.42 -4.72 19.39
C LEU A 49 3.86 -4.56 20.80
N ARG A 50 2.52 -4.42 20.88
CA ARG A 50 1.82 -4.57 22.16
C ARG A 50 1.90 -6.02 22.60
N GLN A 51 2.61 -6.26 23.70
CA GLN A 51 2.83 -7.58 24.25
C GLN A 51 1.52 -8.30 24.61
N GLY A 52 1.42 -9.60 24.31
CA GLY A 52 0.22 -10.40 24.53
C GLY A 52 -0.95 -10.12 23.57
N GLY A 53 -0.77 -9.25 22.59
CA GLY A 53 -1.77 -9.00 21.55
C GLY A 53 -1.73 -10.06 20.44
N ALA A 54 -2.77 -10.08 19.58
CA ALA A 54 -2.87 -11.03 18.46
C ALA A 54 -1.65 -10.96 17.51
N SER A 55 -1.16 -9.75 17.21
CA SER A 55 0.02 -9.56 16.37
C SER A 55 1.31 -10.08 17.03
N ASP A 56 1.44 -9.99 18.35
CA ASP A 56 2.57 -10.52 19.11
C ASP A 56 2.62 -12.05 19.04
N THR A 57 1.48 -12.72 19.31
CA THR A 57 1.37 -14.18 19.19
C THR A 57 1.69 -14.63 17.78
N LYS A 58 1.05 -14.02 16.79
CA LYS A 58 1.26 -14.33 15.38
C LYS A 58 2.73 -14.16 14.94
N ALA A 59 3.39 -13.09 15.35
CA ALA A 59 4.80 -12.85 15.01
C ALA A 59 5.72 -13.92 15.58
N LYS A 60 5.46 -14.37 16.81
CA LYS A 60 6.19 -15.47 17.46
C LYS A 60 6.00 -16.80 16.72
N ASP A 61 4.81 -17.08 16.20
CA ASP A 61 4.53 -18.28 15.39
C ASP A 61 5.37 -18.31 14.10
N TYR A 62 5.74 -17.14 13.56
CA TYR A 62 6.68 -17.01 12.44
C TYR A 62 8.17 -16.98 12.87
N GLY A 63 8.45 -17.22 14.15
CA GLY A 63 9.81 -17.22 14.69
C GLY A 63 10.49 -15.86 14.66
N LEU A 64 9.71 -14.75 14.82
CA LEU A 64 10.23 -13.41 14.95
C LEU A 64 10.33 -13.02 16.44
N THR A 65 11.39 -12.31 16.78
CA THR A 65 11.59 -11.75 18.13
C THR A 65 10.69 -10.55 18.31
N THR A 66 9.90 -10.55 19.40
CA THR A 66 8.99 -9.44 19.72
C THR A 66 9.31 -8.82 21.06
N MET A 67 9.09 -7.53 21.20
CA MET A 67 9.25 -6.79 22.46
C MET A 67 8.33 -5.57 22.47
N SER A 68 8.34 -4.80 23.56
CA SER A 68 7.63 -3.52 23.61
C SER A 68 8.19 -2.53 22.58
N ILE A 69 7.37 -1.59 22.10
CA ILE A 69 7.84 -0.57 21.14
C ILE A 69 9.03 0.23 21.71
N PRO A 70 8.99 0.73 22.97
CA PRO A 70 10.13 1.44 23.55
C PRO A 70 11.42 0.61 23.58
N ASP A 71 11.35 -0.68 23.90
CA ASP A 71 12.53 -1.55 23.97
C ASP A 71 13.10 -1.86 22.57
N ALA A 72 12.22 -2.01 21.58
CA ALA A 72 12.62 -2.19 20.18
C ALA A 72 13.35 -0.95 19.66
N VAL A 73 12.81 0.24 19.90
CA VAL A 73 13.43 1.52 19.49
C VAL A 73 14.81 1.71 20.09
N LYS A 74 14.98 1.41 21.39
CA LYS A 74 16.28 1.52 22.06
C LYS A 74 17.36 0.61 21.48
N GLN A 75 16.98 -0.55 20.97
CA GLN A 75 17.92 -1.55 20.47
C GLN A 75 18.23 -1.42 18.97
N ALA A 76 17.37 -0.80 18.20
CA ALA A 76 17.48 -0.76 16.75
C ALA A 76 18.33 0.41 16.24
N ASP A 77 18.86 0.25 15.04
CA ASP A 77 19.42 1.34 14.23
C ASP A 77 18.37 1.95 13.31
N ILE A 78 17.41 1.14 12.87
CA ILE A 78 16.32 1.52 11.96
C ILE A 78 14.98 1.21 12.63
N ILE A 79 14.09 2.19 12.67
CA ILE A 79 12.73 2.06 13.18
C ILE A 79 11.76 2.19 12.01
N GLN A 80 11.29 1.06 11.48
CA GLN A 80 10.31 1.00 10.39
C GLN A 80 8.90 1.02 10.95
N ILE A 81 8.14 2.10 10.69
CA ILE A 81 6.79 2.31 11.24
C ILE A 81 5.76 1.79 10.24
N LEU A 82 5.09 0.68 10.58
CA LEU A 82 4.11 -0.03 9.74
C LEU A 82 2.78 -0.28 10.49
N ILE A 83 2.37 0.68 11.29
CA ILE A 83 1.05 0.76 11.92
C ILE A 83 0.15 1.72 11.12
N PRO A 84 -1.19 1.65 11.27
CA PRO A 84 -2.11 2.53 10.56
C PRO A 84 -1.79 4.02 10.77
N ASP A 85 -1.95 4.84 9.72
CA ASP A 85 -1.52 6.25 9.70
C ASP A 85 -2.16 7.09 10.80
N GLU A 86 -3.42 6.84 11.11
CA GLU A 86 -4.19 7.57 12.11
C GLU A 86 -3.67 7.42 13.55
N ILE A 87 -2.92 6.36 13.83
CA ILE A 87 -2.35 6.12 15.17
C ILE A 87 -0.85 6.38 15.23
N GLN A 88 -0.17 6.57 14.09
CA GLN A 88 1.28 6.72 14.05
C GLN A 88 1.76 7.91 14.86
N ALA A 89 1.12 9.07 14.74
CA ALA A 89 1.53 10.29 15.45
C ALA A 89 1.45 10.12 16.97
N GLN A 90 0.41 9.46 17.47
CA GLN A 90 0.26 9.15 18.90
C GLN A 90 1.35 8.18 19.37
N VAL A 91 1.50 7.05 18.68
CA VAL A 91 2.51 6.03 19.04
C VAL A 91 3.92 6.62 18.94
N TYR A 92 4.19 7.44 17.93
CA TYR A 92 5.45 8.15 17.80
C TYR A 92 5.73 8.99 19.03
N LYS A 93 4.82 9.88 19.40
CA LYS A 93 4.97 10.80 20.53
C LYS A 93 5.12 10.09 21.87
N GLU A 94 4.35 9.01 22.09
CA GLU A 94 4.29 8.34 23.40
C GLU A 94 5.38 7.28 23.58
N GLN A 95 5.77 6.57 22.50
CA GLN A 95 6.58 5.36 22.61
C GLN A 95 7.87 5.37 21.79
N ILE A 96 7.93 6.14 20.68
CA ILE A 96 9.09 6.16 19.80
C ILE A 96 9.99 7.35 20.15
N GLU A 97 9.48 8.58 20.04
CA GLU A 97 10.25 9.81 20.23
C GLU A 97 11.04 9.85 21.55
N PRO A 98 10.47 9.49 22.73
CA PRO A 98 11.21 9.53 24.00
C PRO A 98 12.37 8.51 24.08
N ASN A 99 12.42 7.56 23.16
CA ASN A 99 13.40 6.47 23.14
C ASN A 99 14.35 6.54 21.94
N LEU A 100 14.21 7.58 21.09
CA LEU A 100 15.10 7.80 19.95
C LEU A 100 16.49 8.21 20.39
N ARG A 101 17.49 7.84 19.60
CA ARG A 101 18.89 8.24 19.75
C ARG A 101 19.33 8.98 18.47
N ALA A 102 20.21 9.93 18.62
CA ALA A 102 20.86 10.61 17.52
C ALA A 102 21.46 9.59 16.52
N GLY A 103 21.31 9.84 15.23
CA GLY A 103 21.81 9.02 14.14
C GLY A 103 20.94 7.82 13.77
N GLN A 104 19.89 7.49 14.53
CA GLN A 104 18.94 6.44 14.12
C GLN A 104 18.16 6.85 12.87
N TYR A 105 17.56 5.86 12.23
CA TYR A 105 16.71 6.03 11.04
C TYR A 105 15.25 5.80 11.40
N LEU A 106 14.41 6.80 11.18
CA LEU A 106 12.96 6.63 11.11
C LEU A 106 12.61 6.30 9.67
N MET A 107 11.94 5.19 9.46
CA MET A 107 11.56 4.71 8.15
C MET A 107 10.03 4.54 8.06
N PHE A 108 9.48 4.88 6.91
CA PHE A 108 8.06 4.80 6.60
C PHE A 108 7.86 4.06 5.28
N SER A 109 6.67 3.49 5.08
CA SER A 109 6.26 2.94 3.77
C SER A 109 5.20 3.78 3.06
N HIS A 110 4.78 4.88 3.68
CA HIS A 110 3.93 5.93 3.12
C HIS A 110 4.27 7.26 3.79
N GLY A 111 4.29 8.33 3.02
CA GLY A 111 4.79 9.60 3.50
C GLY A 111 3.81 10.44 4.33
N PHE A 112 2.58 9.99 4.57
CA PHE A 112 1.45 10.74 5.12
C PHE A 112 1.80 11.57 6.36
N ASN A 113 2.26 10.93 7.42
CA ASN A 113 2.50 11.61 8.71
C ASN A 113 3.66 12.61 8.66
N ILE A 114 4.66 12.38 7.82
CA ILE A 114 5.79 13.29 7.61
C ILE A 114 5.39 14.45 6.68
N HIS A 115 4.76 14.14 5.56
CA HIS A 115 4.38 15.13 4.54
C HIS A 115 3.40 16.18 5.11
N TYR A 116 2.37 15.74 5.84
CA TYR A 116 1.39 16.63 6.43
C TYR A 116 1.79 17.17 7.82
N GLY A 117 2.97 16.78 8.33
CA GLY A 117 3.54 17.35 9.57
C GLY A 117 2.89 16.86 10.85
N PHE A 118 2.17 15.73 10.84
CA PHE A 118 1.65 15.06 12.04
C PHE A 118 2.78 14.46 12.90
N ILE A 119 3.88 14.06 12.27
CA ILE A 119 5.12 13.65 12.92
C ILE A 119 6.22 14.64 12.52
N LYS A 120 6.92 15.19 13.53
CA LYS A 120 8.05 16.13 13.35
C LYS A 120 9.29 15.51 14.00
N PRO A 121 10.12 14.81 13.22
CA PRO A 121 11.31 14.16 13.75
C PRO A 121 12.35 15.18 14.29
N PRO A 122 13.17 14.79 15.31
CA PRO A 122 14.31 15.58 15.73
C PRO A 122 15.33 15.74 14.58
N LYS A 123 16.11 16.83 14.61
CA LYS A 123 17.06 17.14 13.53
C LYS A 123 18.26 16.19 13.43
N ASP A 124 18.52 15.45 14.48
CA ASP A 124 19.66 14.54 14.63
C ASP A 124 19.32 13.06 14.30
N VAL A 125 18.16 12.80 13.73
CA VAL A 125 17.78 11.47 13.19
C VAL A 125 17.64 11.53 11.68
N ASN A 126 17.82 10.39 11.00
CA ASN A 126 17.57 10.25 9.56
C ASN A 126 16.10 9.90 9.33
N VAL A 127 15.51 10.40 8.24
CA VAL A 127 14.10 10.10 7.89
C VAL A 127 14.04 9.68 6.42
N ILE A 128 13.66 8.42 6.21
CA ILE A 128 13.62 7.80 4.89
C ILE A 128 12.29 7.07 4.67
N MET A 129 12.00 6.79 3.42
CA MET A 129 10.83 6.02 3.02
C MET A 129 11.21 4.91 2.05
N VAL A 130 10.61 3.74 2.25
CA VAL A 130 10.59 2.64 1.29
C VAL A 130 9.13 2.20 1.13
N ALA A 131 8.53 2.53 0.00
CA ALA A 131 7.12 2.32 -0.29
C ALA A 131 6.94 1.25 -1.39
N PRO A 132 6.75 -0.04 -1.02
CA PRO A 132 6.41 -1.08 -1.99
C PRO A 132 5.05 -0.79 -2.62
N LYS A 133 4.96 -0.81 -3.95
CA LYS A 133 3.72 -0.51 -4.69
C LYS A 133 2.85 -1.77 -4.87
N ALA A 134 2.54 -2.41 -3.74
CA ALA A 134 1.60 -3.52 -3.64
C ALA A 134 1.14 -3.72 -2.17
N PRO A 135 -0.01 -4.37 -1.94
CA PRO A 135 -0.40 -4.84 -0.61
C PRO A 135 0.67 -5.75 0.02
N GLY A 136 0.83 -5.70 1.35
CA GLY A 136 1.93 -6.40 2.03
C GLY A 136 1.94 -7.93 1.84
N HIS A 137 0.78 -8.57 1.69
CA HIS A 137 0.72 -10.00 1.36
C HIS A 137 1.24 -10.30 -0.06
N THR A 138 1.06 -9.39 -1.01
CA THR A 138 1.65 -9.49 -2.35
C THR A 138 3.16 -9.27 -2.30
N VAL A 139 3.65 -8.31 -1.50
CA VAL A 139 5.09 -8.14 -1.26
C VAL A 139 5.72 -9.46 -0.79
N ARG A 140 5.02 -10.19 0.11
CA ARG A 140 5.51 -11.49 0.60
C ARG A 140 5.42 -12.60 -0.44
N SER A 141 4.29 -12.73 -1.15
CA SER A 141 4.12 -13.81 -2.14
C SER A 141 5.09 -13.67 -3.31
N GLU A 142 5.23 -12.48 -3.87
CA GLU A 142 6.16 -12.23 -4.97
C GLU A 142 7.62 -12.52 -4.57
N TYR A 143 7.99 -12.13 -3.34
CA TYR A 143 9.32 -12.44 -2.82
C TYR A 143 9.58 -13.95 -2.74
N LYS A 144 8.61 -14.72 -2.20
CA LYS A 144 8.72 -16.19 -2.10
C LYS A 144 8.83 -16.88 -3.45
N ASP A 145 8.18 -16.34 -4.46
CA ASP A 145 8.20 -16.86 -5.83
C ASP A 145 9.46 -16.43 -6.60
N GLY A 146 10.44 -15.80 -5.93
CA GLY A 146 11.69 -15.33 -6.55
C GLY A 146 11.52 -14.04 -7.37
N ARG A 147 10.33 -13.47 -7.37
CA ARG A 147 10.00 -12.17 -7.97
C ARG A 147 10.09 -11.05 -6.92
N GLY A 148 9.56 -9.90 -7.23
CA GLY A 148 9.45 -8.76 -6.32
C GLY A 148 8.34 -7.82 -6.75
N VAL A 149 8.08 -6.79 -5.94
CA VAL A 149 7.23 -5.66 -6.33
C VAL A 149 8.08 -4.40 -6.40
N PRO A 150 7.82 -3.48 -7.34
CA PRO A 150 8.53 -2.22 -7.40
C PRO A 150 8.37 -1.43 -6.11
N SER A 151 9.41 -0.70 -5.70
CA SER A 151 9.35 0.21 -4.57
C SER A 151 9.79 1.62 -4.95
N LEU A 152 9.18 2.59 -4.30
CA LEU A 152 9.67 3.96 -4.30
C LEU A 152 10.55 4.17 -3.07
N VAL A 153 11.63 4.94 -3.21
CA VAL A 153 12.50 5.36 -2.10
C VAL A 153 12.59 6.87 -2.05
N ALA A 154 12.60 7.42 -0.84
CA ALA A 154 12.76 8.85 -0.65
C ALA A 154 13.55 9.16 0.64
N VAL A 155 14.29 10.26 0.61
CA VAL A 155 14.99 10.81 1.77
C VAL A 155 14.35 12.14 2.14
N TYR A 156 13.83 12.26 3.36
CA TYR A 156 13.30 13.51 3.91
C TYR A 156 14.35 14.28 4.69
N GLN A 157 15.13 13.55 5.52
CA GLN A 157 16.18 14.11 6.34
C GLN A 157 17.37 13.14 6.39
N ASP A 158 18.57 13.67 6.15
CA ASP A 158 19.81 12.90 6.13
C ASP A 158 20.87 13.57 7.01
N CYS A 159 21.16 12.95 8.14
CA CYS A 159 22.21 13.37 9.06
C CYS A 159 23.51 12.57 8.89
N SER A 160 23.41 11.42 8.22
CA SER A 160 24.49 10.46 8.06
C SER A 160 25.26 10.62 6.76
N GLY A 161 24.60 11.12 5.71
CA GLY A 161 25.10 11.12 4.34
C GLY A 161 24.96 9.77 3.62
N GLU A 162 24.28 8.77 4.24
CA GLU A 162 24.13 7.39 3.73
C GLU A 162 22.65 6.97 3.60
N SER A 163 21.72 7.91 3.81
CA SER A 163 20.28 7.60 3.93
C SER A 163 19.69 7.00 2.66
N LYS A 164 20.14 7.44 1.50
CA LYS A 164 19.66 6.94 0.22
C LYS A 164 20.14 5.50 -0.03
N GLU A 165 21.42 5.25 0.18
CA GLU A 165 22.02 3.93 0.00
C GLU A 165 21.37 2.91 0.94
N LEU A 166 21.06 3.33 2.18
CA LEU A 166 20.37 2.49 3.14
C LEU A 166 18.92 2.20 2.72
N ALA A 167 18.19 3.19 2.22
CA ALA A 167 16.84 3.00 1.69
C ALA A 167 16.81 2.03 0.51
N LEU A 168 17.77 2.16 -0.42
CA LEU A 168 17.94 1.22 -1.55
C LEU A 168 18.25 -0.19 -1.05
N SER A 169 19.16 -0.32 -0.07
CA SER A 169 19.54 -1.61 0.52
C SER A 169 18.35 -2.29 1.22
N TYR A 170 17.54 -1.53 1.95
CA TYR A 170 16.30 -2.06 2.54
C TYR A 170 15.31 -2.52 1.47
N ALA A 171 15.06 -1.70 0.44
CA ALA A 171 14.16 -2.03 -0.65
C ALA A 171 14.58 -3.30 -1.40
N ALA A 172 15.88 -3.48 -1.64
CA ALA A 172 16.42 -4.70 -2.22
C ALA A 172 16.22 -5.92 -1.28
N ALA A 173 16.44 -5.75 0.03
CA ALA A 173 16.25 -6.82 1.01
C ALA A 173 14.79 -7.30 1.11
N ILE A 174 13.80 -6.46 0.83
CA ILE A 174 12.40 -6.89 0.74
C ILE A 174 12.01 -7.43 -0.64
N GLY A 175 12.95 -7.47 -1.61
CA GLY A 175 12.80 -8.08 -2.93
C GLY A 175 12.57 -7.11 -4.09
N SER A 176 12.52 -5.79 -3.84
CA SER A 176 12.18 -4.82 -4.88
C SER A 176 13.29 -4.62 -5.92
N GLY A 177 14.54 -4.92 -5.58
CA GLY A 177 15.65 -4.85 -6.53
C GLY A 177 15.56 -5.84 -7.70
N ARG A 178 14.71 -6.86 -7.59
CA ARG A 178 14.41 -7.82 -8.67
C ARG A 178 13.48 -7.23 -9.73
N THR A 179 12.74 -6.16 -9.40
CA THR A 179 11.71 -5.57 -10.27
C THR A 179 12.03 -4.11 -10.61
N GLY A 180 12.62 -3.39 -9.66
CA GLY A 180 13.05 -2.01 -9.83
C GLY A 180 12.70 -1.12 -8.65
N ILE A 181 13.61 -0.23 -8.31
CA ILE A 181 13.47 0.76 -7.24
C ILE A 181 13.64 2.14 -7.86
N ILE A 182 12.73 3.05 -7.56
CA ILE A 182 12.66 4.39 -8.14
C ILE A 182 12.79 5.42 -7.03
N GLU A 183 13.63 6.42 -7.24
CA GLU A 183 13.78 7.54 -6.33
C GLU A 183 12.66 8.57 -6.53
N THR A 184 12.09 9.07 -5.43
CA THR A 184 11.03 10.06 -5.40
C THR A 184 11.18 10.99 -4.18
N THR A 185 10.14 11.72 -3.82
CA THR A 185 10.07 12.54 -2.60
C THR A 185 8.88 12.10 -1.73
N PHE A 186 8.92 12.40 -0.44
CA PHE A 186 7.77 12.19 0.45
C PHE A 186 6.50 12.85 -0.07
N LYS A 187 6.63 14.07 -0.59
CA LYS A 187 5.51 14.81 -1.19
C LYS A 187 4.92 14.07 -2.39
N GLU A 188 5.77 13.73 -3.36
CA GLU A 188 5.30 13.11 -4.60
C GLU A 188 4.68 11.74 -4.34
N GLU A 189 5.33 10.90 -3.55
CA GLU A 189 4.78 9.59 -3.18
C GLU A 189 3.43 9.74 -2.48
N THR A 190 3.33 10.58 -1.44
CA THR A 190 2.11 10.73 -0.65
C THR A 190 0.94 11.27 -1.48
N GLU A 191 1.17 12.33 -2.26
CA GLU A 191 0.10 12.96 -3.05
C GLU A 191 -0.38 12.06 -4.19
N THR A 192 0.54 11.38 -4.88
CA THR A 192 0.18 10.50 -6.00
C THR A 192 -0.43 9.18 -5.54
N ASP A 193 0.02 8.62 -4.43
CA ASP A 193 -0.54 7.41 -3.83
C ASP A 193 -1.99 7.63 -3.38
N LEU A 194 -2.23 8.66 -2.56
CA LEU A 194 -3.58 9.04 -2.13
C LEU A 194 -4.51 9.35 -3.32
N PHE A 195 -4.01 10.06 -4.32
CA PHE A 195 -4.80 10.34 -5.52
C PHE A 195 -5.12 9.05 -6.28
N GLY A 196 -4.14 8.18 -6.48
CA GLY A 196 -4.32 6.89 -7.16
C GLY A 196 -5.36 6.02 -6.47
N GLU A 197 -5.31 5.91 -5.14
CA GLU A 197 -6.27 5.14 -4.35
C GLU A 197 -7.69 5.71 -4.43
N GLN A 198 -7.85 7.03 -4.34
CA GLN A 198 -9.16 7.69 -4.33
C GLN A 198 -9.78 7.74 -5.72
N ALA A 199 -9.01 8.18 -6.72
CA ALA A 199 -9.54 8.46 -8.05
C ALA A 199 -9.64 7.22 -8.95
N VAL A 200 -8.77 6.21 -8.77
CA VAL A 200 -8.65 5.09 -9.70
C VAL A 200 -8.70 3.73 -9.00
N LEU A 201 -7.67 3.40 -8.19
CA LEU A 201 -7.39 2.03 -7.75
C LEU A 201 -8.47 1.44 -6.83
N CYS A 202 -8.97 2.23 -5.89
CA CYS A 202 -9.97 1.80 -4.93
C CYS A 202 -11.29 2.55 -5.14
N GLY A 203 -11.31 3.86 -4.95
CA GLY A 203 -12.53 4.66 -4.99
C GLY A 203 -13.18 4.67 -6.37
N GLY A 204 -12.47 5.12 -7.40
CA GLY A 204 -12.98 5.20 -8.77
C GLY A 204 -13.40 3.83 -9.32
N CYS A 205 -12.55 2.83 -9.20
CA CYS A 205 -12.84 1.47 -9.68
C CYS A 205 -14.07 0.86 -8.99
N SER A 206 -14.15 0.96 -7.66
CA SER A 206 -15.29 0.42 -6.90
C SER A 206 -16.61 1.12 -7.26
N ALA A 207 -16.56 2.46 -7.44
CA ALA A 207 -17.74 3.23 -7.83
C ALA A 207 -18.20 2.87 -9.26
N LEU A 208 -17.26 2.77 -10.21
CA LEU A 208 -17.57 2.38 -11.59
C LEU A 208 -18.23 1.00 -11.65
N ILE A 209 -17.66 0.00 -10.97
CA ILE A 209 -18.20 -1.36 -10.91
C ILE A 209 -19.62 -1.36 -10.33
N LYS A 210 -19.84 -0.69 -9.19
CA LYS A 210 -21.16 -0.65 -8.53
C LYS A 210 -22.20 0.02 -9.42
N THR A 211 -21.88 1.18 -9.98
CA THR A 211 -22.80 1.92 -10.86
C THR A 211 -23.16 1.12 -12.11
N ALA A 212 -22.19 0.45 -12.74
CA ALA A 212 -22.47 -0.40 -13.90
C ALA A 212 -23.33 -1.61 -13.52
N PHE A 213 -23.05 -2.26 -12.38
CA PHE A 213 -23.86 -3.35 -11.85
C PHE A 213 -25.32 -2.92 -11.59
N GLU A 214 -25.51 -1.80 -10.90
CA GLU A 214 -26.83 -1.24 -10.61
C GLU A 214 -27.59 -0.94 -11.90
N THR A 215 -26.94 -0.28 -12.86
CA THR A 215 -27.53 0.06 -14.17
C THR A 215 -28.09 -1.17 -14.89
N LEU A 216 -27.35 -2.27 -14.90
CA LEU A 216 -27.82 -3.52 -15.53
C LEU A 216 -28.97 -4.17 -14.76
N VAL A 217 -28.89 -4.20 -13.44
CA VAL A 217 -29.95 -4.78 -12.60
C VAL A 217 -31.24 -3.98 -12.69
N GLU A 218 -31.18 -2.66 -12.67
CA GLU A 218 -32.31 -1.76 -12.84
C GLU A 218 -32.97 -1.90 -14.21
N ALA A 219 -32.18 -2.20 -15.24
CA ALA A 219 -32.68 -2.51 -16.57
C ALA A 219 -33.31 -3.92 -16.69
N GLY A 220 -33.36 -4.70 -15.60
CA GLY A 220 -33.98 -6.01 -15.54
C GLY A 220 -33.07 -7.20 -15.87
N TYR A 221 -31.77 -6.98 -16.04
CA TYR A 221 -30.81 -8.09 -16.23
C TYR A 221 -30.56 -8.86 -14.93
N SER A 222 -30.20 -10.13 -15.06
CA SER A 222 -29.83 -10.98 -13.92
C SER A 222 -28.64 -10.38 -13.14
N PRO A 223 -28.71 -10.23 -11.81
CA PRO A 223 -27.58 -9.78 -11.01
C PRO A 223 -26.32 -10.65 -11.15
N TYR A 224 -26.49 -11.96 -11.44
CA TYR A 224 -25.37 -12.86 -11.69
C TYR A 224 -24.65 -12.48 -12.99
N MET A 225 -25.39 -12.25 -14.07
CA MET A 225 -24.79 -11.80 -15.35
C MET A 225 -24.14 -10.42 -15.19
N ALA A 226 -24.83 -9.48 -14.55
CA ALA A 226 -24.25 -8.17 -14.27
C ALA A 226 -22.92 -8.28 -13.50
N TYR A 227 -22.80 -9.17 -12.51
CA TYR A 227 -21.55 -9.38 -11.78
C TYR A 227 -20.44 -9.95 -12.67
N PHE A 228 -20.73 -10.92 -13.53
CA PHE A 228 -19.72 -11.49 -14.44
C PHE A 228 -19.17 -10.42 -15.37
N GLU A 229 -20.04 -9.67 -16.03
CA GLU A 229 -19.68 -8.68 -17.06
C GLU A 229 -18.91 -7.47 -16.50
N VAL A 230 -19.32 -6.93 -15.35
CA VAL A 230 -18.76 -5.65 -14.87
C VAL A 230 -17.76 -5.80 -13.72
N CYS A 231 -17.67 -6.97 -13.09
CA CYS A 231 -16.78 -7.17 -11.94
C CYS A 231 -15.79 -8.31 -12.18
N HIS A 232 -16.28 -9.51 -12.52
CA HIS A 232 -15.39 -10.67 -12.65
C HIS A 232 -14.42 -10.51 -13.83
N GLU A 233 -14.94 -10.11 -14.98
CA GLU A 233 -14.14 -10.01 -16.21
C GLU A 233 -13.17 -8.83 -16.21
N LEU A 234 -13.46 -7.78 -15.44
CA LEU A 234 -12.57 -6.60 -15.32
C LEU A 234 -11.12 -6.98 -14.99
N LYS A 235 -10.91 -8.00 -14.14
CA LYS A 235 -9.56 -8.46 -13.83
C LYS A 235 -8.79 -8.89 -15.08
N LEU A 236 -9.45 -9.60 -16.00
CA LEU A 236 -8.81 -10.13 -17.21
C LEU A 236 -8.40 -8.99 -18.15
N ILE A 237 -9.21 -7.96 -18.26
CA ILE A 237 -8.89 -6.75 -19.03
C ILE A 237 -7.75 -5.97 -18.38
N VAL A 238 -7.78 -5.82 -17.04
CA VAL A 238 -6.69 -5.16 -16.30
C VAL A 238 -5.37 -5.93 -16.43
N ASP A 239 -5.41 -7.26 -16.47
CA ASP A 239 -4.21 -8.07 -16.71
C ASP A 239 -3.56 -7.78 -18.09
N LEU A 240 -4.38 -7.58 -19.15
CA LEU A 240 -3.87 -7.17 -20.47
C LEU A 240 -3.23 -5.80 -20.44
N ILE A 241 -3.88 -4.82 -19.79
CA ILE A 241 -3.33 -3.47 -19.62
C ILE A 241 -2.02 -3.52 -18.82
N TYR A 242 -1.96 -4.34 -17.76
CA TYR A 242 -0.77 -4.51 -16.94
C TYR A 242 0.42 -5.09 -17.71
N GLN A 243 0.16 -6.02 -18.62
CA GLN A 243 1.21 -6.70 -19.39
C GLN A 243 1.74 -5.86 -20.56
N GLY A 244 0.87 -5.20 -21.30
CA GLY A 244 1.24 -4.57 -22.56
C GLY A 244 0.69 -3.15 -22.77
N GLY A 245 0.03 -2.57 -21.76
CA GLY A 245 -0.60 -1.26 -21.88
C GLY A 245 -1.97 -1.31 -22.56
N ILE A 246 -2.55 -0.13 -22.75
CA ILE A 246 -3.89 0.01 -23.34
C ILE A 246 -3.90 -0.43 -24.81
N GLU A 247 -2.79 -0.22 -25.53
CA GLU A 247 -2.66 -0.60 -26.93
C GLU A 247 -2.74 -2.12 -27.11
N ASP A 248 -1.99 -2.89 -26.33
CA ASP A 248 -2.05 -4.36 -26.38
C ASP A 248 -3.39 -4.90 -25.91
N MET A 249 -4.03 -4.25 -24.95
CA MET A 249 -5.40 -4.60 -24.57
C MET A 249 -6.35 -4.41 -25.75
N HIS A 250 -6.32 -3.28 -26.48
CA HIS A 250 -7.12 -3.05 -27.68
C HIS A 250 -6.85 -4.11 -28.74
N TYR A 251 -5.59 -4.44 -29.00
CA TYR A 251 -5.23 -5.52 -29.96
C TYR A 251 -5.83 -6.87 -29.58
N SER A 252 -6.00 -7.15 -28.29
CA SER A 252 -6.44 -8.44 -27.77
C SER A 252 -7.96 -8.62 -27.70
N ILE A 253 -8.73 -7.53 -27.81
CA ILE A 253 -10.20 -7.56 -27.75
C ILE A 253 -10.83 -7.52 -29.14
N SER A 254 -12.16 -7.71 -29.23
CA SER A 254 -12.86 -7.62 -30.50
C SER A 254 -12.99 -6.18 -31.02
N ASN A 255 -13.07 -6.01 -32.35
CA ASN A 255 -13.30 -4.70 -32.96
C ASN A 255 -14.56 -3.99 -32.41
N ASN A 256 -15.58 -4.76 -32.02
CA ASN A 256 -16.79 -4.21 -31.42
C ASN A 256 -16.54 -3.66 -30.01
N ALA A 257 -15.74 -4.36 -29.23
CA ALA A 257 -15.36 -3.90 -27.87
C ALA A 257 -14.46 -2.68 -27.96
N GLU A 258 -13.45 -2.69 -28.83
CA GLU A 258 -12.56 -1.53 -29.08
C GLU A 258 -13.34 -0.30 -29.57
N TYR A 259 -14.25 -0.48 -30.54
CA TYR A 259 -15.12 0.62 -31.00
C TYR A 259 -15.99 1.17 -29.88
N GLY A 260 -16.52 0.31 -29.03
CA GLY A 260 -17.30 0.69 -27.85
C GLY A 260 -16.46 1.52 -26.87
N ASP A 261 -15.26 1.08 -26.54
CA ASP A 261 -14.32 1.79 -25.68
C ASP A 261 -14.00 3.17 -26.23
N LEU A 262 -13.47 3.26 -27.45
CA LEU A 262 -13.05 4.51 -28.08
C LEU A 262 -14.19 5.52 -28.28
N THR A 263 -15.44 5.07 -28.41
CA THR A 263 -16.59 5.94 -28.65
C THR A 263 -17.45 6.23 -27.42
N ARG A 264 -17.34 5.45 -26.35
CA ARG A 264 -18.17 5.55 -25.13
C ARG A 264 -17.37 5.89 -23.89
N GLY A 265 -16.10 5.46 -23.80
CA GLY A 265 -15.24 5.70 -22.66
C GLY A 265 -15.16 7.18 -22.30
N GLU A 266 -14.87 8.06 -23.26
CA GLU A 266 -14.80 9.52 -23.04
C GLU A 266 -16.14 10.18 -22.68
N LYS A 267 -17.28 9.53 -22.98
CA LYS A 267 -18.59 10.03 -22.55
C LYS A 267 -18.86 9.73 -21.08
N LEU A 268 -18.34 8.61 -20.58
CA LEU A 268 -18.44 8.20 -19.18
C LEU A 268 -17.44 8.96 -18.31
N ILE A 269 -16.17 8.95 -18.72
CA ILE A 269 -15.09 9.67 -18.02
C ILE A 269 -14.82 10.98 -18.77
N ASN A 270 -15.74 11.88 -18.66
CA ASN A 270 -15.78 13.14 -19.40
C ASN A 270 -15.03 14.29 -18.69
N LYS A 271 -15.22 15.53 -19.17
CA LYS A 271 -14.53 16.72 -18.62
C LYS A 271 -14.97 17.05 -17.19
N GLU A 272 -16.23 16.75 -16.84
CA GLU A 272 -16.77 16.95 -15.49
C GLU A 272 -16.10 16.01 -14.49
N VAL A 273 -15.93 14.72 -14.85
CA VAL A 273 -15.18 13.76 -14.03
C VAL A 273 -13.73 14.19 -13.85
N LYS A 274 -13.08 14.66 -14.94
CA LYS A 274 -11.71 15.20 -14.83
C LYS A 274 -11.64 16.44 -13.94
N ALA A 275 -12.66 17.29 -13.95
CA ALA A 275 -12.72 18.44 -13.05
C ALA A 275 -12.86 18.02 -11.59
N GLU A 276 -13.63 16.96 -11.31
CA GLU A 276 -13.76 16.40 -9.96
C GLU A 276 -12.45 15.76 -9.48
N MET A 277 -11.77 15.00 -10.32
CA MET A 277 -10.42 14.47 -10.02
C MET A 277 -9.44 15.58 -9.65
N LYS A 278 -9.49 16.74 -10.32
CA LYS A 278 -8.66 17.90 -9.96
C LYS A 278 -8.98 18.46 -8.58
N LYS A 279 -10.25 18.44 -8.15
CA LYS A 279 -10.62 18.87 -6.79
C LYS A 279 -10.11 17.87 -5.74
N VAL A 280 -10.28 16.58 -6.00
CA VAL A 280 -9.71 15.52 -5.14
C VAL A 280 -8.21 15.73 -4.97
N LEU A 281 -7.48 15.96 -6.06
CA LEU A 281 -6.04 16.23 -5.99
C LEU A 281 -5.73 17.51 -5.21
N ALA A 282 -6.49 18.58 -5.39
CA ALA A 282 -6.30 19.83 -4.65
C ALA A 282 -6.55 19.67 -3.14
N ASP A 283 -7.55 18.88 -2.74
CA ASP A 283 -7.83 18.57 -1.33
C ASP A 283 -6.70 17.73 -0.71
N ILE A 284 -6.07 16.84 -1.47
CA ILE A 284 -4.87 16.10 -1.07
C ILE A 284 -3.68 17.07 -0.91
N GLN A 285 -3.38 17.86 -1.94
CA GLN A 285 -2.23 18.76 -1.95
C GLN A 285 -2.28 19.83 -0.86
N SER A 286 -3.47 20.30 -0.53
CA SER A 286 -3.68 21.28 0.55
C SER A 286 -3.64 20.67 1.96
N GLY A 287 -3.64 19.35 2.10
CA GLY A 287 -3.78 18.66 3.39
C GLY A 287 -5.20 18.59 3.93
N LYS A 288 -6.19 19.14 3.21
CA LYS A 288 -7.60 19.13 3.64
C LYS A 288 -8.12 17.71 3.82
N TYR A 289 -7.85 16.81 2.86
CA TYR A 289 -8.21 15.40 2.99
C TYR A 289 -7.52 14.73 4.19
N ALA A 290 -6.24 15.00 4.39
CA ALA A 290 -5.51 14.42 5.51
C ALA A 290 -6.09 14.84 6.86
N GLN A 291 -6.46 16.12 7.00
CA GLN A 291 -7.08 16.61 8.23
C GLN A 291 -8.49 16.00 8.41
N GLU A 292 -9.31 15.94 7.35
CA GLU A 292 -10.63 15.28 7.39
C GLU A 292 -10.53 13.83 7.88
N PHE A 293 -9.58 13.06 7.35
CA PHE A 293 -9.36 11.67 7.77
C PHE A 293 -8.94 11.58 9.24
N MET A 294 -7.99 12.39 9.66
CA MET A 294 -7.51 12.38 11.05
C MET A 294 -8.61 12.77 12.03
N ASP A 295 -9.43 13.77 11.69
CA ASP A 295 -10.56 14.22 12.53
C ASP A 295 -11.63 13.15 12.64
N GLU A 296 -11.98 12.48 11.54
CA GLU A 296 -12.91 11.34 11.53
C GLU A 296 -12.42 10.22 12.46
N MET A 297 -11.14 9.85 12.35
CA MET A 297 -10.58 8.77 13.17
C MET A 297 -10.48 9.18 14.64
N ALA A 298 -10.11 10.41 14.94
CA ALA A 298 -10.05 10.95 16.30
C ALA A 298 -11.45 11.02 16.97
N SER A 299 -12.51 11.24 16.18
CA SER A 299 -13.90 11.24 16.63
C SER A 299 -14.52 9.85 16.83
N GLY A 300 -13.75 8.78 16.61
CA GLY A 300 -14.16 7.39 16.77
C GLY A 300 -14.61 6.70 15.46
N GLY A 301 -14.43 7.31 14.28
CA GLY A 301 -14.63 6.68 12.98
C GLY A 301 -16.07 6.27 12.68
N LYS A 302 -17.05 7.02 13.17
CA LYS A 302 -18.48 6.68 13.03
C LYS A 302 -18.93 6.69 11.58
N ARG A 303 -18.66 7.79 10.85
CA ARG A 303 -19.00 7.91 9.43
C ARG A 303 -18.30 6.83 8.61
N PHE A 304 -17.02 6.58 8.90
CA PHE A 304 -16.27 5.52 8.23
C PHE A 304 -16.88 4.13 8.46
N SER A 305 -17.33 3.83 9.68
CA SER A 305 -18.00 2.58 10.00
C SER A 305 -19.35 2.44 9.29
N GLU A 306 -20.12 3.52 9.18
CA GLU A 306 -21.40 3.56 8.44
C GLU A 306 -21.16 3.30 6.94
N LEU A 307 -20.16 3.94 6.32
CA LEU A 307 -19.79 3.73 4.93
C LEU A 307 -19.34 2.28 4.67
N ARG A 308 -18.56 1.69 5.57
CA ARG A 308 -18.18 0.27 5.51
C ARG A 308 -19.39 -0.66 5.57
N ALA A 309 -20.32 -0.38 6.46
CA ALA A 309 -21.55 -1.18 6.59
C ALA A 309 -22.41 -1.11 5.32
N ALA A 310 -22.60 0.08 4.78
CA ALA A 310 -23.30 0.30 3.53
C ALA A 310 -22.66 -0.46 2.36
N SER A 311 -21.34 -0.35 2.21
CA SER A 311 -20.59 -1.07 1.16
C SER A 311 -20.72 -2.58 1.30
N LYS A 312 -20.62 -3.13 2.52
CA LYS A 312 -20.78 -4.56 2.80
C LYS A 312 -22.19 -5.07 2.52
N GLY A 313 -23.22 -4.22 2.73
CA GLY A 313 -24.63 -4.53 2.50
C GLY A 313 -25.06 -4.50 1.04
N HIS A 314 -24.21 -4.05 0.12
CA HIS A 314 -24.55 -3.90 -1.29
C HIS A 314 -24.82 -5.25 -1.95
N LEU A 315 -25.84 -5.28 -2.87
CA LEU A 315 -26.24 -6.54 -3.56
C LEU A 315 -25.08 -7.22 -4.28
N ILE A 316 -24.16 -6.45 -4.86
CA ILE A 316 -22.99 -6.98 -5.56
C ILE A 316 -22.12 -7.87 -4.65
N GLU A 317 -22.02 -7.57 -3.36
CA GLU A 317 -21.23 -8.36 -2.39
C GLU A 317 -21.88 -9.72 -2.12
N LYS A 318 -23.22 -9.75 -2.01
CA LYS A 318 -23.97 -10.99 -1.84
C LYS A 318 -23.79 -11.90 -3.07
N ILE A 319 -24.09 -11.38 -4.25
CA ILE A 319 -23.96 -12.10 -5.54
C ILE A 319 -22.51 -12.55 -5.77
N GLY A 320 -21.57 -11.64 -5.57
CA GLY A 320 -20.14 -11.95 -5.72
C GLY A 320 -19.65 -13.02 -4.76
N SER A 321 -20.17 -13.06 -3.52
CA SER A 321 -19.83 -14.11 -2.55
C SER A 321 -20.32 -15.49 -3.03
N GLU A 322 -21.54 -15.58 -3.56
CA GLU A 322 -22.11 -16.81 -4.11
C GLU A 322 -21.27 -17.30 -5.28
N ILE A 323 -20.95 -16.44 -6.25
CA ILE A 323 -20.14 -16.76 -7.44
C ILE A 323 -18.73 -17.20 -7.02
N ARG A 324 -18.02 -16.41 -6.20
CA ARG A 324 -16.66 -16.73 -5.75
C ARG A 324 -16.59 -18.05 -4.97
N SER A 325 -17.67 -18.45 -4.29
CA SER A 325 -17.72 -19.73 -3.58
C SER A 325 -17.71 -20.94 -4.52
N SER A 326 -18.16 -20.78 -5.75
CA SER A 326 -18.18 -21.84 -6.76
C SER A 326 -16.80 -22.10 -7.40
N PHE A 327 -15.88 -21.14 -7.32
CA PHE A 327 -14.54 -21.27 -7.90
C PHE A 327 -13.58 -21.94 -6.92
N LYS A 328 -13.29 -23.24 -7.16
CA LYS A 328 -12.39 -24.02 -6.27
C LYS A 328 -11.00 -23.40 -6.16
N TRP A 329 -10.42 -22.90 -7.26
CA TRP A 329 -9.09 -22.28 -7.27
C TRP A 329 -9.00 -20.97 -6.46
N ASN A 330 -10.12 -20.25 -6.27
CA ASN A 330 -10.15 -19.07 -5.41
C ASN A 330 -10.07 -19.40 -3.91
N ARG A 331 -10.39 -20.64 -3.51
CA ARG A 331 -10.27 -21.09 -2.11
C ARG A 331 -8.81 -21.38 -1.76
N ASP A 332 -8.08 -21.96 -2.70
CA ASP A 332 -6.72 -22.46 -2.49
C ASP A 332 -5.67 -21.32 -2.62
N ASN A 333 -6.00 -20.26 -3.36
CA ASN A 333 -5.13 -19.12 -3.66
C ASN A 333 -5.67 -17.78 -3.11
N ARG A 334 -6.25 -17.77 -1.91
CA ARG A 334 -6.70 -16.51 -1.30
C ARG A 334 -5.52 -15.60 -0.98
N LEU A 335 -5.48 -14.45 -1.65
CA LEU A 335 -4.55 -13.37 -1.34
C LEU A 335 -4.82 -12.79 0.06
N ILE A 336 -6.10 -12.75 0.47
CA ILE A 336 -6.54 -12.21 1.76
C ILE A 336 -6.87 -13.36 2.69
N ASP A 337 -6.11 -13.47 3.75
CA ASP A 337 -6.39 -14.34 4.89
C ASP A 337 -6.85 -13.48 6.07
N LYS A 338 -8.16 -13.46 6.31
CA LYS A 338 -8.76 -12.66 7.41
C LYS A 338 -8.33 -13.11 8.81
N SER A 339 -7.77 -14.32 8.94
CA SER A 339 -7.18 -14.79 10.20
C SER A 339 -5.81 -14.18 10.45
N LYS A 340 -5.22 -13.56 9.42
CA LYS A 340 -3.87 -12.99 9.44
C LYS A 340 -3.84 -11.46 9.46
N ASN A 341 -5.00 -10.81 9.52
CA ASN A 341 -5.08 -9.34 9.64
C ASN A 341 -5.60 -8.95 11.01
#